data_e480e2dc099730b0e02f028ee259e1b0
#
_entry.id   e480e2dc099730b0e02f028ee259e1b0
#
_cell.length_a   1.000
_cell.length_b   1.000
_cell.length_c   1.000
_cell.angle_alpha   90.00
_cell.angle_beta   90.00
_cell.angle_gamma   90.00
#
_symmetry.space_group_name_H-M   'P 1'
#
loop_
_entity.id
_entity.type
_entity.pdbx_description
1 polymer ?
#
loop_
_entity_poly.entity_id
_entity_poly.type
_entity_poly.pdbx_seq_one_letter_code
_entity_poly.pdbx_strand_id
1 'polypeptide(L)'
;EKLSISETVTQIAPNAFGGCTSLAAFEVAEGNKAFLSVGGVLFSADKELLRYPVGKSADYTVPSGTVAIAGGAFKDCSKLESLVIPDSVTAIGKSAFENCAALKRITLPKSIAKLEALTFSGCAALAEITLPDGLKTLGEKVFSGCAALKSVKIPAEVTVIPAEAFSGCSSLESITIPKNVSHIKERAFDGCTALKKVDYLGSDTDWSQVTKETGNNALDNAEKSFTRTDHEHKYTDTVIPPTCTERGCTVHLCACGDKREDSYTPPLGHSYKGGICVRCGILDPNKDIPHKHDFIPIVTKPTCLTEGFTTYACSCGECYTKDYVSAVGHKTQLQNAKAAGCLTGGYTGDEVCTVCGKVFKQGSVIFALGHDPQPARVKAPTCTESGYTGDLICMRCGDMTQIGKTVTAAG
;
A
#
# COMPACT_ATOMS: atom_id res chain seq x y z
N GLU A 1 11.90 -26.95 13.92
CA GLU A 1 11.10 -27.72 14.91
C GLU A 1 9.63 -27.34 14.80
N LYS A 2 8.74 -28.24 15.26
CA LYS A 2 7.30 -28.02 15.33
C LYS A 2 6.85 -28.06 16.78
N LEU A 3 5.83 -27.27 17.11
CA LEU A 3 5.22 -27.25 18.43
C LEU A 3 3.75 -27.63 18.32
N SER A 4 3.35 -28.71 19.02
CA SER A 4 1.97 -29.20 19.03
C SER A 4 1.20 -28.62 20.20
N ILE A 5 -0.02 -28.11 19.93
CA ILE A 5 -0.96 -27.57 20.90
C ILE A 5 -2.15 -28.53 20.97
N SER A 6 -2.37 -29.12 22.14
CA SER A 6 -3.45 -30.07 22.37
C SER A 6 -4.84 -29.40 22.36
N GLU A 7 -5.89 -30.21 22.23
CA GLU A 7 -7.28 -29.72 22.23
C GLU A 7 -7.72 -29.05 23.55
N THR A 8 -7.03 -29.36 24.66
CA THR A 8 -7.35 -28.85 25.99
C THR A 8 -6.73 -27.49 26.31
N VAL A 9 -5.80 -27.02 25.49
CA VAL A 9 -5.16 -25.70 25.69
C VAL A 9 -6.15 -24.61 25.28
N THR A 10 -6.52 -23.76 26.23
CA THR A 10 -7.47 -22.67 26.02
C THR A 10 -6.84 -21.28 26.13
N GLN A 11 -5.61 -21.20 26.67
CA GLN A 11 -4.89 -19.94 26.85
C GLN A 11 -3.40 -20.11 26.57
N ILE A 12 -2.81 -19.09 25.97
CA ILE A 12 -1.36 -18.98 25.70
C ILE A 12 -0.92 -17.59 26.12
N ALA A 13 0.04 -17.53 27.04
CA ALA A 13 0.57 -16.25 27.49
C ALA A 13 1.28 -15.49 26.34
N PRO A 14 1.24 -14.15 26.30
CA PRO A 14 1.82 -13.36 25.21
C PRO A 14 3.29 -13.64 24.89
N ASN A 15 4.09 -14.03 25.88
CA ASN A 15 5.54 -14.31 25.74
C ASN A 15 5.87 -15.80 25.76
N ALA A 16 4.89 -16.69 25.64
CA ALA A 16 5.08 -18.14 25.78
C ALA A 16 6.13 -18.72 24.79
N PHE A 17 6.34 -18.06 23.66
CA PHE A 17 7.27 -18.51 22.61
C PHE A 17 8.52 -17.63 22.49
N GLY A 18 8.82 -16.84 23.53
CA GLY A 18 10.05 -16.03 23.59
C GLY A 18 11.29 -16.92 23.50
N GLY A 19 12.25 -16.56 22.65
CA GLY A 19 13.50 -17.32 22.50
C GLY A 19 13.40 -18.63 21.69
N CYS A 20 12.22 -19.04 21.20
CA CYS A 20 12.06 -20.24 20.37
C CYS A 20 12.55 -20.02 18.94
N THR A 21 13.85 -19.72 18.74
CA THR A 21 14.42 -19.30 17.45
C THR A 21 14.39 -20.37 16.36
N SER A 22 14.28 -21.64 16.72
CA SER A 22 14.21 -22.79 15.79
C SER A 22 12.77 -23.22 15.49
N LEU A 23 11.76 -22.57 16.06
CA LEU A 23 10.36 -22.91 15.82
C LEU A 23 9.97 -22.58 14.39
N ALA A 24 9.58 -23.61 13.61
CA ALA A 24 9.22 -23.47 12.21
C ALA A 24 7.71 -23.62 11.93
N ALA A 25 6.97 -24.26 12.83
CA ALA A 25 5.54 -24.41 12.68
C ALA A 25 4.84 -24.70 14.02
N PHE A 26 3.60 -24.26 14.12
CA PHE A 26 2.63 -24.71 15.11
C PHE A 26 1.73 -25.80 14.50
N GLU A 27 1.44 -26.81 15.28
CA GLU A 27 0.42 -27.83 14.99
C GLU A 27 -0.64 -27.73 16.09
N VAL A 28 -1.88 -27.47 15.74
CA VAL A 28 -2.98 -27.36 16.68
C VAL A 28 -3.90 -28.55 16.47
N ALA A 29 -4.25 -29.24 17.57
CA ALA A 29 -5.16 -30.39 17.53
C ALA A 29 -6.52 -29.98 16.95
N GLU A 30 -7.12 -30.81 16.11
CA GLU A 30 -8.36 -30.57 15.38
C GLU A 30 -9.56 -30.23 16.30
N GLY A 31 -9.57 -30.78 17.52
CA GLY A 31 -10.60 -30.51 18.54
C GLY A 31 -10.44 -29.19 19.29
N ASN A 32 -9.34 -28.47 19.13
CA ASN A 32 -9.09 -27.23 19.85
C ASN A 32 -10.09 -26.15 19.44
N LYS A 33 -10.75 -25.51 20.44
CA LYS A 33 -11.78 -24.50 20.22
C LYS A 33 -11.28 -23.05 20.31
N ALA A 34 -10.06 -22.86 20.86
CA ALA A 34 -9.47 -21.54 21.10
C ALA A 34 -8.46 -21.15 20.04
N PHE A 35 -7.77 -22.12 19.43
CA PHE A 35 -6.68 -21.90 18.52
C PHE A 35 -6.80 -22.72 17.25
N LEU A 36 -6.15 -22.24 16.19
CA LEU A 36 -6.00 -22.95 14.92
C LEU A 36 -4.61 -22.68 14.32
N SER A 37 -4.12 -23.59 13.53
CA SER A 37 -2.88 -23.43 12.77
C SER A 37 -3.20 -23.31 11.28
N VAL A 38 -2.74 -22.22 10.65
CA VAL A 38 -2.87 -22.03 9.21
C VAL A 38 -1.47 -21.96 8.60
N GLY A 39 -1.12 -23.00 7.83
CA GLY A 39 0.21 -23.11 7.26
C GLY A 39 1.34 -23.08 8.31
N GLY A 40 1.09 -23.59 9.51
CA GLY A 40 2.04 -23.60 10.62
C GLY A 40 2.13 -22.28 11.40
N VAL A 41 1.29 -21.30 11.10
CA VAL A 41 1.17 -20.03 11.85
C VAL A 41 0.01 -20.14 12.83
N LEU A 42 0.18 -19.64 14.04
CA LEU A 42 -0.82 -19.73 15.11
C LEU A 42 -1.82 -18.59 15.02
N PHE A 43 -3.09 -18.94 15.05
CA PHE A 43 -4.23 -18.00 15.10
C PHE A 43 -5.16 -18.32 16.27
N SER A 44 -5.91 -17.34 16.70
CA SER A 44 -7.09 -17.56 17.54
C SER A 44 -8.27 -18.09 16.70
N ALA A 45 -9.28 -18.67 17.37
CA ALA A 45 -10.54 -19.04 16.71
C ALA A 45 -11.24 -17.85 16.03
N ASP A 46 -11.05 -16.63 16.55
CA ASP A 46 -11.58 -15.38 16.03
C ASP A 46 -10.74 -14.79 14.87
N LYS A 47 -9.80 -15.58 14.32
CA LYS A 47 -8.94 -15.21 13.18
C LYS A 47 -7.96 -14.06 13.47
N GLU A 48 -7.55 -13.87 14.71
CA GLU A 48 -6.40 -13.03 15.05
C GLU A 48 -5.11 -13.83 14.83
N LEU A 49 -4.11 -13.27 14.14
CA LEU A 49 -2.80 -13.87 13.99
C LEU A 49 -2.02 -13.68 15.30
N LEU A 50 -1.84 -14.75 16.06
CA LEU A 50 -1.22 -14.73 17.37
C LEU A 50 0.30 -14.85 17.32
N ARG A 51 0.82 -15.76 16.50
CA ARG A 51 2.28 -15.94 16.43
C ARG A 51 2.70 -16.54 15.08
N TYR A 52 3.64 -15.87 14.44
CA TYR A 52 4.42 -16.38 13.31
C TYR A 52 5.68 -17.08 13.86
N PRO A 53 6.01 -18.30 13.43
CA PRO A 53 7.18 -19.02 13.90
C PRO A 53 8.48 -18.34 13.45
N VAL A 54 9.37 -18.04 14.38
CA VAL A 54 10.62 -17.29 14.12
C VAL A 54 11.54 -17.97 13.10
N GLY A 55 11.54 -19.31 13.08
CA GLY A 55 12.33 -20.12 12.16
C GLY A 55 11.74 -20.35 10.78
N LYS A 56 10.57 -19.75 10.48
CA LYS A 56 9.83 -19.93 9.22
C LYS A 56 10.42 -19.10 8.08
N SER A 57 9.78 -19.12 6.91
CA SER A 57 10.23 -18.55 5.63
C SER A 57 10.42 -17.01 5.62
N ALA A 58 11.16 -16.52 4.61
CA ALA A 58 11.46 -15.10 4.41
C ALA A 58 10.26 -14.26 3.96
N ASP A 59 9.33 -14.85 3.19
CA ASP A 59 8.16 -14.15 2.64
C ASP A 59 6.89 -14.74 3.23
N TYR A 60 5.97 -13.84 3.63
CA TYR A 60 4.68 -14.28 4.13
C TYR A 60 3.55 -13.35 3.68
N THR A 61 2.44 -13.95 3.30
CA THR A 61 1.19 -13.23 3.06
C THR A 61 0.19 -13.65 4.12
N VAL A 62 -0.25 -12.69 4.93
CA VAL A 62 -1.29 -12.93 5.94
C VAL A 62 -2.58 -13.32 5.24
N PRO A 63 -3.23 -14.43 5.60
CA PRO A 63 -4.44 -14.90 4.95
C PRO A 63 -5.58 -13.88 5.00
N SER A 64 -6.36 -13.80 3.90
CA SER A 64 -7.59 -13.00 3.85
C SER A 64 -8.57 -13.45 4.93
N GLY A 65 -9.29 -12.48 5.53
CA GLY A 65 -10.19 -12.73 6.65
C GLY A 65 -9.50 -12.74 8.01
N THR A 66 -8.17 -12.56 8.08
CA THR A 66 -7.50 -12.21 9.34
C THR A 66 -8.01 -10.84 9.79
N VAL A 67 -8.43 -10.73 11.05
CA VAL A 67 -9.06 -9.51 11.59
C VAL A 67 -8.08 -8.62 12.35
N ALA A 68 -7.06 -9.22 12.96
CA ALA A 68 -6.03 -8.51 13.73
C ALA A 68 -4.69 -9.26 13.72
N ILE A 69 -3.62 -8.54 14.02
CA ILE A 69 -2.29 -9.07 14.30
C ILE A 69 -1.99 -8.78 15.78
N ALA A 70 -1.80 -9.82 16.55
CA ALA A 70 -1.55 -9.73 17.99
C ALA A 70 -0.24 -9.01 18.34
N GLY A 71 -0.12 -8.54 19.57
CA GLY A 71 1.13 -7.99 20.09
C GLY A 71 2.25 -9.02 20.02
N GLY A 72 3.41 -8.62 19.46
CA GLY A 72 4.57 -9.49 19.29
C GLY A 72 4.39 -10.66 18.32
N ALA A 73 3.34 -10.66 17.49
CA ALA A 73 3.04 -11.79 16.61
C ALA A 73 4.19 -12.20 15.66
N PHE A 74 4.98 -11.24 15.18
CA PHE A 74 6.18 -11.46 14.36
C PHE A 74 7.48 -11.05 15.09
N LYS A 75 7.41 -10.78 16.39
CA LYS A 75 8.59 -10.34 17.15
C LYS A 75 9.75 -11.32 16.97
N ASP A 76 10.97 -10.77 16.75
CA ASP A 76 12.23 -11.48 16.55
C ASP A 76 12.28 -12.37 15.28
N CYS A 77 11.35 -12.19 14.33
CA CYS A 77 11.35 -12.90 13.05
C CYS A 77 12.45 -12.35 12.11
N SER A 78 13.71 -12.59 12.49
CA SER A 78 14.89 -12.03 11.79
C SER A 78 15.10 -12.52 10.36
N LYS A 79 14.38 -13.57 9.92
CA LYS A 79 14.42 -14.10 8.55
C LYS A 79 13.31 -13.54 7.67
N LEU A 80 12.31 -12.85 8.22
CA LEU A 80 11.18 -12.32 7.47
C LEU A 80 11.63 -11.11 6.64
N GLU A 81 11.58 -11.23 5.30
CA GLU A 81 12.03 -10.18 4.38
C GLU A 81 10.89 -9.35 3.79
N SER A 82 9.74 -9.98 3.54
CA SER A 82 8.55 -9.28 3.03
C SER A 82 7.27 -9.79 3.68
N LEU A 83 6.32 -8.89 3.90
CA LEU A 83 5.03 -9.18 4.50
C LEU A 83 3.91 -8.41 3.78
N VAL A 84 2.88 -9.14 3.38
CA VAL A 84 1.64 -8.55 2.86
C VAL A 84 0.53 -8.75 3.87
N ILE A 85 -0.10 -7.65 4.29
CA ILE A 85 -1.21 -7.65 5.24
C ILE A 85 -2.50 -7.29 4.49
N PRO A 86 -3.56 -8.11 4.54
CA PRO A 86 -4.81 -7.83 3.84
C PRO A 86 -5.61 -6.70 4.50
N ASP A 87 -6.47 -6.03 3.71
CA ASP A 87 -7.32 -4.94 4.17
C ASP A 87 -8.36 -5.34 5.24
N SER A 88 -8.57 -6.65 5.46
CA SER A 88 -9.40 -7.17 6.54
C SER A 88 -8.80 -6.96 7.94
N VAL A 89 -7.48 -6.73 8.02
CA VAL A 89 -6.81 -6.46 9.31
C VAL A 89 -7.07 -5.01 9.72
N THR A 90 -7.68 -4.83 10.87
CA THR A 90 -8.05 -3.51 11.42
C THR A 90 -7.21 -3.09 12.62
N ALA A 91 -6.41 -4.00 13.19
CA ALA A 91 -5.55 -3.73 14.33
C ALA A 91 -4.20 -4.46 14.22
N ILE A 92 -3.13 -3.76 14.63
CA ILE A 92 -1.78 -4.30 14.76
C ILE A 92 -1.30 -3.99 16.17
N GLY A 93 -1.00 -5.03 16.92
CA GLY A 93 -0.66 -4.92 18.33
C GLY A 93 0.76 -4.38 18.59
N LYS A 94 1.03 -4.03 19.86
CA LYS A 94 2.33 -3.56 20.34
C LYS A 94 3.43 -4.56 19.98
N SER A 95 4.61 -4.05 19.56
CA SER A 95 5.78 -4.89 19.23
C SER A 95 5.52 -5.92 18.12
N ALA A 96 4.47 -5.78 17.31
CA ALA A 96 4.05 -6.83 16.36
C ALA A 96 5.18 -7.28 15.43
N PHE A 97 6.05 -6.38 14.99
CA PHE A 97 7.19 -6.65 14.11
C PHE A 97 8.53 -6.26 14.76
N GLU A 98 8.58 -6.16 16.09
CA GLU A 98 9.80 -5.79 16.80
C GLU A 98 10.93 -6.77 16.46
N ASN A 99 12.12 -6.24 16.11
CA ASN A 99 13.32 -6.98 15.73
C ASN A 99 13.16 -7.86 14.47
N CYS A 100 12.25 -7.55 13.56
CA CYS A 100 12.24 -8.15 12.22
C CYS A 100 13.39 -7.56 11.40
N ALA A 101 14.64 -7.89 11.74
CA ALA A 101 15.82 -7.20 11.22
C ALA A 101 16.02 -7.32 9.70
N ALA A 102 15.52 -8.39 9.06
CA ALA A 102 15.59 -8.59 7.62
C ALA A 102 14.39 -8.01 6.84
N LEU A 103 13.38 -7.46 7.53
CA LEU A 103 12.16 -6.97 6.87
C LEU A 103 12.47 -5.74 6.02
N LYS A 104 12.42 -5.91 4.69
CA LYS A 104 12.74 -4.87 3.70
C LYS A 104 11.49 -4.10 3.27
N ARG A 105 10.34 -4.77 3.20
CA ARG A 105 9.08 -4.22 2.68
C ARG A 105 7.89 -4.75 3.47
N ILE A 106 6.95 -3.86 3.75
CA ILE A 106 5.65 -4.18 4.33
C ILE A 106 4.58 -3.27 3.73
N THR A 107 3.44 -3.85 3.42
CA THR A 107 2.25 -3.08 2.99
C THR A 107 1.25 -3.08 4.12
N LEU A 108 0.92 -1.89 4.61
CA LEU A 108 -0.08 -1.70 5.67
C LEU A 108 -1.47 -1.55 5.07
N PRO A 109 -2.51 -2.16 5.69
CA PRO A 109 -3.89 -1.94 5.29
C PRO A 109 -4.33 -0.49 5.52
N LYS A 110 -5.22 0.02 4.66
CA LYS A 110 -5.76 1.38 4.80
C LYS A 110 -6.62 1.58 6.05
N SER A 111 -7.12 0.50 6.62
CA SER A 111 -7.95 0.45 7.85
C SER A 111 -7.18 0.77 9.13
N ILE A 112 -5.83 0.75 9.10
CA ILE A 112 -5.02 0.96 10.29
C ILE A 112 -5.06 2.45 10.70
N ALA A 113 -5.71 2.71 11.83
CA ALA A 113 -5.79 4.05 12.42
C ALA A 113 -4.73 4.31 13.51
N LYS A 114 -4.06 3.27 14.00
CA LYS A 114 -3.05 3.35 15.05
C LYS A 114 -1.92 2.35 14.81
N LEU A 115 -0.68 2.78 14.96
CA LEU A 115 0.48 1.92 15.16
C LEU A 115 0.86 1.98 16.65
N GLU A 116 0.87 0.83 17.30
CA GLU A 116 1.19 0.71 18.72
C GLU A 116 2.70 0.90 18.99
N ALA A 117 3.07 1.02 20.26
CA ALA A 117 4.48 1.16 20.64
C ALA A 117 5.33 0.00 20.12
N LEU A 118 6.57 0.30 19.71
CA LEU A 118 7.57 -0.69 19.26
C LEU A 118 7.16 -1.51 18.03
N THR A 119 6.10 -1.12 17.30
CA THR A 119 5.56 -1.96 16.21
C THR A 119 6.63 -2.38 15.21
N PHE A 120 7.52 -1.48 14.78
CA PHE A 120 8.63 -1.75 13.85
C PHE A 120 10.01 -1.51 14.46
N SER A 121 10.08 -1.45 15.80
CA SER A 121 11.38 -1.24 16.46
C SER A 121 12.37 -2.33 16.09
N GLY A 122 13.59 -1.96 15.68
CA GLY A 122 14.63 -2.91 15.28
C GLY A 122 14.45 -3.54 13.89
N CYS A 123 13.54 -3.04 13.05
CA CYS A 123 13.44 -3.45 11.64
C CYS A 123 14.56 -2.80 10.81
N ALA A 124 15.80 -3.25 11.04
CA ALA A 124 17.01 -2.59 10.53
C ALA A 124 17.09 -2.50 8.99
N ALA A 125 16.51 -3.47 8.27
CA ALA A 125 16.52 -3.51 6.81
C ALA A 125 15.33 -2.76 6.16
N LEU A 126 14.38 -2.20 6.94
CA LEU A 126 13.21 -1.51 6.42
C LEU A 126 13.62 -0.18 5.78
N ALA A 127 13.70 -0.15 4.44
CA ALA A 127 14.19 1.00 3.70
C ALA A 127 13.10 2.03 3.38
N GLU A 128 11.86 1.58 3.25
CA GLU A 128 10.71 2.42 2.94
C GLU A 128 9.43 1.86 3.57
N ILE A 129 8.54 2.75 3.97
CA ILE A 129 7.21 2.40 4.45
C ILE A 129 6.21 3.47 4.03
N THR A 130 5.04 3.05 3.58
CA THR A 130 3.91 3.93 3.32
C THR A 130 2.92 3.81 4.46
N LEU A 131 2.73 4.91 5.19
CA LEU A 131 1.74 4.99 6.25
C LEU A 131 0.36 5.29 5.67
N PRO A 132 -0.72 4.62 6.12
CA PRO A 132 -2.08 4.89 5.66
C PRO A 132 -2.52 6.33 5.96
N ASP A 133 -3.22 6.97 5.02
CA ASP A 133 -3.70 8.36 5.20
C ASP A 133 -4.64 8.53 6.42
N GLY A 134 -5.37 7.47 6.79
CA GLY A 134 -6.26 7.43 7.97
C GLY A 134 -5.56 7.18 9.31
N LEU A 135 -4.22 7.06 9.31
CA LEU A 135 -3.47 6.82 10.55
C LEU A 135 -3.49 8.08 11.43
N LYS A 136 -3.91 7.92 12.69
CA LYS A 136 -4.07 9.01 13.67
C LYS A 136 -3.01 9.00 14.76
N THR A 137 -2.49 7.82 15.09
CA THR A 137 -1.61 7.66 16.25
C THR A 137 -0.40 6.82 15.91
N LEU A 138 0.77 7.34 16.27
CA LEU A 138 2.03 6.63 16.32
C LEU A 138 2.37 6.31 17.77
N GLY A 139 2.79 5.10 18.06
CA GLY A 139 3.25 4.68 19.39
C GLY A 139 4.73 5.00 19.62
N GLU A 140 5.14 5.02 20.88
CA GLU A 140 6.54 5.23 21.25
C GLU A 140 7.46 4.19 20.59
N LYS A 141 8.66 4.64 20.16
CA LYS A 141 9.67 3.77 19.53
C LYS A 141 9.17 3.03 18.29
N VAL A 142 8.13 3.51 17.63
CA VAL A 142 7.45 2.79 16.54
C VAL A 142 8.39 2.39 15.41
N PHE A 143 9.40 3.20 15.07
CA PHE A 143 10.44 2.93 14.07
C PHE A 143 11.85 3.00 14.65
N SER A 144 11.99 2.90 15.97
CA SER A 144 13.32 2.97 16.61
C SER A 144 14.24 1.87 16.06
N GLY A 145 15.46 2.24 15.63
CA GLY A 145 16.40 1.27 15.05
C GLY A 145 16.10 0.81 13.62
N CYS A 146 15.20 1.47 12.88
CA CYS A 146 15.01 1.25 11.44
C CYS A 146 16.16 1.90 10.66
N ALA A 147 17.35 1.31 10.75
CA ALA A 147 18.59 1.93 10.27
C ALA A 147 18.63 2.21 8.77
N ALA A 148 17.92 1.41 7.96
CA ALA A 148 17.88 1.57 6.49
C ALA A 148 16.78 2.54 6.02
N LEU A 149 15.89 3.03 6.90
CA LEU A 149 14.75 3.86 6.54
C LEU A 149 15.22 5.22 6.00
N LYS A 150 14.88 5.54 4.74
CA LYS A 150 15.40 6.74 4.04
C LYS A 150 14.48 7.94 4.15
N SER A 151 13.18 7.71 4.08
CA SER A 151 12.19 8.78 4.16
C SER A 151 10.87 8.29 4.74
N VAL A 152 10.14 9.20 5.40
CA VAL A 152 8.79 8.92 5.90
C VAL A 152 7.91 10.16 5.68
N LYS A 153 6.67 9.91 5.22
CA LYS A 153 5.62 10.92 5.20
C LYS A 153 4.66 10.62 6.34
N ILE A 154 4.58 11.52 7.31
CA ILE A 154 3.62 11.43 8.42
C ILE A 154 2.24 11.80 7.91
N PRO A 155 1.18 10.99 8.15
CA PRO A 155 -0.19 11.28 7.73
C PRO A 155 -0.78 12.52 8.43
N ALA A 156 -1.74 13.16 7.74
CA ALA A 156 -2.30 14.44 8.17
C ALA A 156 -3.06 14.41 9.52
N GLU A 157 -3.61 13.24 9.88
CA GLU A 157 -4.36 13.04 11.13
C GLU A 157 -3.45 12.89 12.37
N VAL A 158 -2.14 12.71 12.18
CA VAL A 158 -1.19 12.57 13.28
C VAL A 158 -0.89 13.95 13.89
N THR A 159 -1.07 14.07 15.20
CA THR A 159 -0.87 15.33 15.93
C THR A 159 0.35 15.33 16.85
N VAL A 160 0.92 14.15 17.14
CA VAL A 160 2.08 13.99 18.01
C VAL A 160 3.07 13.00 17.39
N ILE A 161 4.33 13.37 17.34
CA ILE A 161 5.43 12.44 17.08
C ILE A 161 5.96 11.97 18.44
N PRO A 162 5.75 10.67 18.79
CA PRO A 162 6.03 10.19 20.16
C PRO A 162 7.52 10.06 20.46
N ALA A 163 7.83 9.79 21.73
CA ALA A 163 9.19 9.63 22.19
C ALA A 163 9.90 8.50 21.41
N GLU A 164 11.15 8.77 21.03
CA GLU A 164 12.04 7.84 20.34
C GLU A 164 11.44 7.22 19.04
N ALA A 165 10.43 7.86 18.44
CA ALA A 165 9.68 7.32 17.29
C ALA A 165 10.59 6.87 16.14
N PHE A 166 11.65 7.62 15.84
CA PHE A 166 12.63 7.38 14.78
C PHE A 166 14.07 7.29 15.34
N SER A 167 14.21 7.07 16.64
CA SER A 167 15.54 6.98 17.26
C SER A 167 16.37 5.88 16.58
N GLY A 168 17.62 6.20 16.18
CA GLY A 168 18.51 5.25 15.49
C GLY A 168 18.17 5.00 14.02
N CYS A 169 17.28 5.77 13.39
CA CYS A 169 17.05 5.75 11.94
C CYS A 169 18.22 6.44 11.22
N SER A 170 19.40 5.82 11.23
CA SER A 170 20.65 6.43 10.79
C SER A 170 20.70 6.81 9.31
N SER A 171 19.90 6.18 8.45
CA SER A 171 19.78 6.48 7.02
C SER A 171 18.63 7.42 6.67
N LEU A 172 17.88 7.94 7.65
CA LEU A 172 16.74 8.82 7.40
C LEU A 172 17.24 10.18 6.85
N GLU A 173 17.06 10.40 5.55
CA GLU A 173 17.53 11.61 4.85
C GLU A 173 16.49 12.73 4.88
N SER A 174 15.18 12.36 4.84
CA SER A 174 14.09 13.33 4.81
C SER A 174 12.85 12.85 5.55
N ILE A 175 12.09 13.81 6.11
CA ILE A 175 10.78 13.52 6.70
C ILE A 175 9.78 14.59 6.30
N THR A 176 8.54 14.17 5.97
CA THR A 176 7.43 15.10 5.76
C THR A 176 6.53 15.11 6.99
N ILE A 177 6.37 16.27 7.60
CA ILE A 177 5.60 16.48 8.83
C ILE A 177 4.37 17.35 8.52
N PRO A 178 3.14 16.87 8.79
CA PRO A 178 1.93 17.63 8.53
C PRO A 178 1.76 18.81 9.54
N LYS A 179 1.06 19.84 9.11
CA LYS A 179 0.82 21.05 9.92
C LYS A 179 0.09 20.80 11.25
N ASN A 180 -0.62 19.66 11.34
CA ASN A 180 -1.38 19.31 12.55
C ASN A 180 -0.51 18.76 13.69
N VAL A 181 0.78 18.48 13.43
CA VAL A 181 1.69 18.05 14.48
C VAL A 181 1.98 19.23 15.39
N SER A 182 1.56 19.11 16.65
CA SER A 182 1.76 20.11 17.71
C SER A 182 2.90 19.77 18.67
N HIS A 183 3.27 18.49 18.77
CA HIS A 183 4.31 18.03 19.71
C HIS A 183 5.24 17.02 19.06
N ILE A 184 6.53 17.21 19.27
CA ILE A 184 7.59 16.25 18.95
C ILE A 184 8.26 15.89 20.29
N LYS A 185 8.05 14.65 20.71
CA LYS A 185 8.48 14.16 22.03
C LYS A 185 9.99 13.97 22.10
N GLU A 186 10.48 13.66 23.33
CA GLU A 186 11.90 13.50 23.59
C GLU A 186 12.53 12.44 22.68
N ARG A 187 13.75 12.77 22.19
CA ARG A 187 14.58 11.85 21.41
C ARG A 187 13.88 11.21 20.18
N ALA A 188 12.81 11.82 19.68
CA ALA A 188 12.04 11.28 18.54
C ALA A 188 12.94 11.05 17.32
N PHE A 189 13.98 11.88 17.11
CA PHE A 189 14.95 11.80 16.01
C PHE A 189 16.39 11.62 16.50
N ASP A 190 16.58 11.08 17.70
CA ASP A 190 17.92 10.81 18.21
C ASP A 190 18.63 9.77 17.34
N GLY A 191 19.89 10.01 16.97
CA GLY A 191 20.64 9.11 16.08
C GLY A 191 20.25 9.13 14.61
N CYS A 192 19.36 10.02 14.15
CA CYS A 192 19.04 10.23 12.73
C CYS A 192 20.16 11.01 12.04
N THR A 193 21.36 10.42 11.95
CA THR A 193 22.58 11.12 11.51
C THR A 193 22.58 11.57 10.04
N ALA A 194 21.75 10.95 9.20
CA ALA A 194 21.62 11.32 7.79
C ALA A 194 20.52 12.38 7.52
N LEU A 195 19.78 12.83 8.54
CA LEU A 195 18.63 13.71 8.34
C LEU A 195 19.08 15.09 7.87
N LYS A 196 18.74 15.41 6.61
CA LYS A 196 19.10 16.67 5.95
C LYS A 196 17.91 17.58 5.71
N LYS A 197 16.69 17.00 5.57
CA LYS A 197 15.53 17.74 5.13
C LYS A 197 14.29 17.41 5.95
N VAL A 198 13.58 18.46 6.36
CA VAL A 198 12.26 18.40 6.99
C VAL A 198 11.27 19.19 6.15
N ASP A 199 10.36 18.50 5.49
CA ASP A 199 9.27 19.11 4.72
C ASP A 199 8.06 19.30 5.65
N TYR A 200 7.91 20.48 6.22
CA TYR A 200 6.76 20.81 7.06
C TYR A 200 5.61 21.36 6.23
N LEU A 201 4.44 20.71 6.32
CA LEU A 201 3.25 21.06 5.51
C LEU A 201 2.42 22.20 6.15
N GLY A 202 3.06 23.13 6.79
CA GLY A 202 2.52 24.37 7.34
C GLY A 202 3.50 25.52 7.10
N SER A 203 3.21 26.70 7.69
CA SER A 203 4.08 27.85 7.62
C SER A 203 5.27 27.76 8.59
N ASP A 204 6.24 28.63 8.44
CA ASP A 204 7.33 28.81 9.41
C ASP A 204 6.81 29.28 10.78
N THR A 205 5.74 30.09 10.77
CA THR A 205 5.05 30.53 12.00
C THR A 205 4.43 29.33 12.71
N ASP A 206 3.73 28.43 11.97
CA ASP A 206 3.17 27.20 12.57
C ASP A 206 4.26 26.31 13.15
N TRP A 207 5.39 26.15 12.42
CA TRP A 207 6.52 25.37 12.90
C TRP A 207 7.11 25.91 14.21
N SER A 208 7.11 27.24 14.38
CA SER A 208 7.60 27.88 15.61
C SER A 208 6.74 27.54 16.82
N GLN A 209 5.47 27.19 16.62
CA GLN A 209 4.53 26.81 17.68
C GLN A 209 4.60 25.30 18.02
N VAL A 210 5.28 24.50 17.19
CA VAL A 210 5.45 23.07 17.50
C VAL A 210 6.34 22.90 18.73
N THR A 211 5.80 22.31 19.78
CA THR A 211 6.58 21.95 20.96
C THR A 211 7.57 20.84 20.64
N LYS A 212 8.85 21.11 20.80
CA LYS A 212 9.92 20.13 20.58
C LYS A 212 10.61 19.84 21.91
N GLU A 213 10.50 18.60 22.38
CA GLU A 213 11.22 18.14 23.58
C GLU A 213 12.69 17.85 23.27
N THR A 214 13.48 17.59 24.29
CA THR A 214 14.95 17.44 24.20
C THR A 214 15.40 16.23 23.40
N GLY A 215 16.64 16.25 22.89
CA GLY A 215 17.25 15.12 22.18
C GLY A 215 16.89 15.01 20.70
N ASN A 216 16.38 16.09 20.08
CA ASN A 216 15.98 16.16 18.69
C ASN A 216 17.00 16.93 17.81
N ASN A 217 18.28 16.90 18.15
CA ASN A 217 19.32 17.71 17.48
C ASN A 217 19.39 17.46 15.96
N ALA A 218 19.17 16.22 15.53
CA ALA A 218 19.17 15.89 14.10
C ALA A 218 18.04 16.64 13.36
N LEU A 219 16.85 16.71 13.96
CA LEU A 219 15.73 17.47 13.43
C LEU A 219 16.04 18.97 13.40
N ASP A 220 16.63 19.50 14.48
CA ASP A 220 16.93 20.93 14.59
C ASP A 220 17.96 21.39 13.57
N ASN A 221 18.95 20.57 13.27
CA ASN A 221 20.04 20.85 12.32
C ASN A 221 19.64 20.65 10.85
N ALA A 222 18.57 19.89 10.55
CA ALA A 222 18.12 19.66 9.19
C ALA A 222 17.54 20.95 8.56
N GLU A 223 17.67 21.07 7.24
CA GLU A 223 17.01 22.13 6.47
C GLU A 223 15.47 21.97 6.54
N LYS A 224 14.75 23.06 6.78
CA LYS A 224 13.29 23.08 6.82
C LYS A 224 12.74 23.70 5.55
N SER A 225 11.83 23.00 4.88
CA SER A 225 10.99 23.58 3.85
C SER A 225 9.56 23.70 4.36
N PHE A 226 8.89 24.78 4.00
CA PHE A 226 7.54 25.11 4.47
C PHE A 226 6.61 25.22 3.26
N THR A 227 5.37 24.72 3.40
CA THR A 227 4.29 25.07 2.47
C THR A 227 3.81 26.45 2.86
N ARG A 228 4.20 27.46 2.07
CA ARG A 228 3.82 28.87 2.32
C ARG A 228 2.35 29.08 1.98
N THR A 229 1.44 28.68 2.88
CA THR A 229 0.00 28.91 2.69
C THR A 229 -0.52 30.15 3.43
N ASP A 230 0.29 30.78 4.31
CA ASP A 230 -0.20 31.79 5.27
C ASP A 230 0.42 33.18 5.10
N HIS A 231 1.06 33.47 3.97
CA HIS A 231 1.46 34.83 3.67
C HIS A 231 0.41 35.48 2.76
N GLU A 232 0.16 36.75 3.00
CA GLU A 232 -0.60 37.55 2.06
C GLU A 232 0.17 37.64 0.74
N HIS A 233 -0.43 37.10 -0.30
CA HIS A 233 0.20 37.08 -1.61
C HIS A 233 0.36 38.50 -2.13
N LYS A 234 1.60 38.97 -2.21
CA LYS A 234 1.96 40.20 -2.90
C LYS A 234 2.38 39.85 -4.32
N TYR A 235 1.48 40.08 -5.25
CA TYR A 235 1.71 39.74 -6.66
C TYR A 235 2.49 40.87 -7.33
N THR A 236 3.42 40.47 -8.20
CA THR A 236 4.02 41.33 -9.21
C THR A 236 3.34 41.02 -10.53
N ASP A 237 2.81 42.06 -11.15
CA ASP A 237 2.01 41.95 -12.34
C ASP A 237 2.89 42.06 -13.61
N THR A 238 2.72 41.13 -14.52
CA THR A 238 3.36 41.14 -15.82
C THR A 238 2.29 41.01 -16.90
N VAL A 239 2.14 42.03 -17.71
CA VAL A 239 1.20 42.00 -18.86
C VAL A 239 1.86 41.30 -20.03
N ILE A 240 1.24 40.22 -20.49
CA ILE A 240 1.60 39.52 -21.71
C ILE A 240 0.64 40.03 -22.80
N PRO A 241 1.15 40.80 -23.80
CA PRO A 241 0.28 41.30 -24.85
C PRO A 241 -0.18 40.16 -25.78
N PRO A 242 -1.38 40.26 -26.40
CA PRO A 242 -1.86 39.26 -27.35
C PRO A 242 -1.00 39.25 -28.60
N THR A 243 -0.80 38.07 -29.16
CA THR A 243 -0.21 37.87 -30.49
C THR A 243 -1.31 37.74 -31.57
N CYS A 244 -0.93 37.44 -32.80
CA CYS A 244 -1.92 37.18 -33.85
C CYS A 244 -2.80 35.96 -33.54
N THR A 245 -2.27 34.95 -32.86
CA THR A 245 -2.90 33.66 -32.63
C THR A 245 -3.14 33.33 -31.15
N GLU A 246 -2.40 33.97 -30.26
CA GLU A 246 -2.51 33.73 -28.83
C GLU A 246 -3.13 34.92 -28.12
N ARG A 247 -3.97 34.62 -27.12
CA ARG A 247 -4.56 35.61 -26.24
C ARG A 247 -3.50 36.26 -25.36
N GLY A 248 -3.65 37.54 -25.07
CA GLY A 248 -2.90 38.18 -23.99
C GLY A 248 -3.53 37.94 -22.61
N CYS A 249 -2.77 38.12 -21.56
CA CYS A 249 -3.25 38.05 -20.19
C CYS A 249 -2.36 38.88 -19.26
N THR A 250 -2.85 39.17 -18.05
CA THR A 250 -2.00 39.64 -16.95
C THR A 250 -1.62 38.43 -16.09
N VAL A 251 -0.32 38.22 -15.91
CA VAL A 251 0.23 37.19 -15.03
C VAL A 251 0.57 37.86 -13.71
N HIS A 252 -0.02 37.40 -12.64
CA HIS A 252 0.26 37.79 -11.26
C HIS A 252 1.17 36.72 -10.66
N LEU A 253 2.41 37.06 -10.35
CA LEU A 253 3.40 36.14 -9.77
C LEU A 253 3.76 36.59 -8.37
N CYS A 254 3.55 35.73 -7.37
CA CYS A 254 4.04 35.94 -6.02
C CYS A 254 5.46 35.38 -5.87
N ALA A 255 6.26 35.98 -5.00
CA ALA A 255 7.62 35.49 -4.68
C ALA A 255 7.64 34.02 -4.16
N CYS A 256 6.50 33.50 -3.69
CA CYS A 256 6.34 32.10 -3.29
C CYS A 256 6.18 31.12 -4.47
N GLY A 257 6.02 31.63 -5.70
CA GLY A 257 5.76 30.84 -6.89
C GLY A 257 4.28 30.67 -7.23
N ASP A 258 3.35 31.19 -6.39
CA ASP A 258 1.92 31.22 -6.75
C ASP A 258 1.72 32.12 -7.97
N LYS A 259 1.03 31.57 -8.99
CA LYS A 259 0.79 32.21 -10.27
C LYS A 259 -0.71 32.23 -10.56
N ARG A 260 -1.22 33.42 -10.89
CA ARG A 260 -2.60 33.60 -11.38
C ARG A 260 -2.57 34.31 -12.71
N GLU A 261 -3.56 34.07 -13.55
CA GLU A 261 -3.73 34.74 -14.83
C GLU A 261 -5.16 35.27 -14.92
N ASP A 262 -5.29 36.53 -15.30
CA ASP A 262 -6.56 37.17 -15.58
C ASP A 262 -6.46 38.23 -16.68
N SER A 263 -7.47 39.07 -16.80
CA SER A 263 -7.50 40.21 -17.75
C SER A 263 -7.16 39.77 -19.18
N TYR A 264 -7.75 38.66 -19.61
CA TYR A 264 -7.52 38.09 -20.92
C TYR A 264 -7.99 39.01 -22.04
N THR A 265 -7.08 39.23 -23.00
CA THR A 265 -7.39 39.93 -24.24
C THR A 265 -7.39 38.95 -25.42
N PRO A 266 -8.36 39.02 -26.34
CA PRO A 266 -8.42 38.08 -27.46
C PRO A 266 -7.20 38.23 -28.37
N PRO A 267 -6.82 37.17 -29.12
CA PRO A 267 -5.80 37.25 -30.15
C PRO A 267 -6.12 38.39 -31.15
N LEU A 268 -5.09 39.06 -31.60
CA LEU A 268 -5.24 40.21 -32.55
C LEU A 268 -5.70 39.81 -33.95
N GLY A 269 -5.65 38.50 -34.25
CA GLY A 269 -5.83 38.00 -35.58
C GLY A 269 -4.71 38.43 -36.53
N HIS A 270 -4.73 37.93 -37.76
CA HIS A 270 -3.80 38.33 -38.79
C HIS A 270 -4.35 39.54 -39.56
N SER A 271 -3.48 40.50 -39.86
CA SER A 271 -3.78 41.62 -40.73
C SER A 271 -2.79 41.60 -41.89
N TYR A 272 -3.27 41.25 -43.10
CA TYR A 272 -2.43 41.03 -44.25
C TYR A 272 -2.31 42.27 -45.11
N LYS A 273 -1.09 42.63 -45.50
CA LYS A 273 -0.78 43.66 -46.48
C LYS A 273 0.25 43.11 -47.46
N GLY A 274 -0.06 43.09 -48.74
CA GLY A 274 0.82 42.52 -49.75
C GLY A 274 0.97 40.97 -49.69
N GLY A 275 0.08 40.29 -48.95
CA GLY A 275 0.12 38.84 -48.76
C GLY A 275 0.97 38.39 -47.54
N ILE A 276 1.37 39.32 -46.70
CA ILE A 276 2.16 39.04 -45.48
C ILE A 276 1.46 39.72 -44.28
N CYS A 277 1.31 39.03 -43.18
CA CYS A 277 0.79 39.61 -41.95
C CYS A 277 1.77 40.67 -41.44
N VAL A 278 1.28 41.90 -41.30
CA VAL A 278 2.12 43.05 -40.84
C VAL A 278 2.57 42.96 -39.40
N ARG A 279 1.99 42.06 -38.59
CA ARG A 279 2.36 41.87 -37.18
C ARG A 279 3.32 40.73 -36.95
N CYS A 280 3.18 39.59 -37.64
CA CYS A 280 3.97 38.39 -37.37
C CYS A 280 4.73 37.86 -38.60
N GLY A 281 4.58 38.48 -39.77
CA GLY A 281 5.31 38.08 -40.97
C GLY A 281 4.83 36.80 -41.66
N ILE A 282 3.78 36.17 -41.19
CA ILE A 282 3.21 34.95 -41.79
C ILE A 282 2.54 35.32 -43.13
N LEU A 283 2.70 34.48 -44.15
CA LEU A 283 2.02 34.59 -45.43
C LEU A 283 0.51 34.43 -45.26
N ASP A 284 -0.26 35.16 -46.06
CA ASP A 284 -1.72 35.03 -46.10
C ASP A 284 -2.09 33.66 -46.69
N PRO A 285 -2.73 32.77 -45.93
CA PRO A 285 -3.12 31.46 -46.43
C PRO A 285 -4.18 31.51 -47.53
N ASN A 286 -4.88 32.66 -47.68
CA ASN A 286 -5.93 32.84 -48.67
C ASN A 286 -5.44 33.54 -49.97
N LYS A 287 -4.15 33.91 -50.06
CA LYS A 287 -3.61 34.53 -51.26
C LYS A 287 -3.17 33.47 -52.24
N ASP A 288 -4.12 33.10 -53.08
CA ASP A 288 -3.99 32.38 -54.35
C ASP A 288 -2.89 31.28 -54.44
N ILE A 289 -3.18 30.15 -53.86
CA ILE A 289 -2.93 28.87 -54.50
C ILE A 289 -4.29 28.18 -54.52
N PRO A 290 -5.00 28.14 -55.68
CA PRO A 290 -6.22 27.36 -55.76
C PRO A 290 -5.85 25.88 -55.67
N HIS A 291 -5.86 25.31 -54.47
CA HIS A 291 -5.79 23.89 -54.29
C HIS A 291 -7.09 23.40 -53.64
N LYS A 292 -7.57 22.29 -54.15
CA LYS A 292 -8.65 21.55 -53.49
C LYS A 292 -8.06 20.93 -52.24
N HIS A 293 -8.63 21.27 -51.08
CA HIS A 293 -8.18 20.62 -49.82
C HIS A 293 -8.38 19.11 -49.88
N ASP A 294 -7.29 18.38 -49.84
CA ASP A 294 -7.28 16.92 -49.72
C ASP A 294 -6.95 16.59 -48.28
N PHE A 295 -8.00 16.32 -47.50
CA PHE A 295 -7.87 16.06 -46.06
C PHE A 295 -7.55 14.60 -45.82
N ILE A 296 -6.40 14.33 -45.21
CA ILE A 296 -5.97 12.99 -44.81
C ILE A 296 -6.48 12.74 -43.39
N PRO A 297 -7.27 11.66 -43.13
CA PRO A 297 -7.76 11.34 -41.81
C PRO A 297 -6.67 10.71 -40.95
N ILE A 298 -6.48 11.22 -39.73
CA ILE A 298 -5.60 10.69 -38.69
C ILE A 298 -6.49 10.31 -37.52
N VAL A 299 -6.63 9.01 -37.26
CA VAL A 299 -7.52 8.50 -36.21
C VAL A 299 -6.79 8.41 -34.86
N THR A 300 -7.28 9.12 -33.87
CA THR A 300 -6.91 8.99 -32.49
C THR A 300 -7.92 8.08 -31.77
N LYS A 301 -7.48 6.90 -31.37
CA LYS A 301 -8.36 5.92 -30.69
C LYS A 301 -8.74 6.39 -29.29
N PRO A 302 -9.98 6.13 -28.81
CA PRO A 302 -10.36 6.42 -27.43
C PRO A 302 -9.57 5.56 -26.45
N THR A 303 -9.30 6.13 -25.30
CA THR A 303 -8.74 5.40 -24.14
C THR A 303 -9.84 5.12 -23.11
N CYS A 304 -9.47 4.57 -21.95
CA CYS A 304 -10.42 4.39 -20.87
C CYS A 304 -11.03 5.70 -20.36
N LEU A 305 -10.30 6.80 -20.45
CA LEU A 305 -10.67 8.10 -19.85
C LEU A 305 -10.82 9.22 -20.85
N THR A 306 -10.28 9.08 -22.06
CA THR A 306 -10.31 10.13 -23.08
C THR A 306 -11.07 9.69 -24.32
N GLU A 307 -11.80 10.61 -24.89
CA GLU A 307 -12.48 10.41 -26.20
C GLU A 307 -11.46 10.20 -27.32
N GLY A 308 -11.81 9.37 -28.27
CA GLY A 308 -11.14 9.28 -29.56
C GLY A 308 -11.78 10.27 -30.57
N PHE A 309 -11.04 10.62 -31.62
CA PHE A 309 -11.51 11.49 -32.68
C PHE A 309 -10.68 11.27 -33.94
N THR A 310 -11.23 11.72 -35.08
CA THR A 310 -10.47 11.76 -36.31
C THR A 310 -10.09 13.19 -36.62
N THR A 311 -8.79 13.45 -36.79
CA THR A 311 -8.27 14.72 -37.30
C THR A 311 -8.10 14.61 -38.80
N TYR A 312 -8.76 15.47 -39.52
CA TYR A 312 -8.62 15.62 -40.99
C TYR A 312 -7.62 16.75 -41.23
N ALA A 313 -6.45 16.44 -41.76
CA ALA A 313 -5.38 17.40 -41.99
C ALA A 313 -5.07 17.52 -43.49
N CYS A 314 -4.98 18.76 -44.00
CA CYS A 314 -4.50 19.08 -45.32
C CYS A 314 -3.03 19.48 -45.28
N SER A 315 -2.30 19.23 -46.37
CA SER A 315 -0.89 19.63 -46.53
C SER A 315 -0.63 21.14 -46.42
N CYS A 316 -1.69 21.96 -46.58
CA CYS A 316 -1.64 23.42 -46.38
C CYS A 316 -1.61 23.84 -44.88
N GLY A 317 -1.80 22.89 -43.95
CA GLY A 317 -1.86 23.15 -42.51
C GLY A 317 -3.29 23.31 -41.98
N GLU A 318 -4.32 23.37 -42.80
CA GLU A 318 -5.69 23.32 -42.32
C GLU A 318 -6.02 21.95 -41.78
N CYS A 319 -6.66 21.93 -40.62
CA CYS A 319 -7.14 20.71 -39.98
C CYS A 319 -8.44 20.98 -39.22
N TYR A 320 -9.27 19.93 -39.11
CA TYR A 320 -10.43 19.93 -38.23
C TYR A 320 -10.62 18.56 -37.63
N THR A 321 -11.26 18.50 -36.47
CA THR A 321 -11.58 17.23 -35.80
C THR A 321 -13.06 16.91 -35.93
N LYS A 322 -13.34 15.63 -36.17
CA LYS A 322 -14.68 15.09 -36.30
C LYS A 322 -14.70 13.63 -35.85
N ASP A 323 -15.87 13.01 -35.93
CA ASP A 323 -16.06 11.58 -35.63
C ASP A 323 -15.58 11.21 -34.25
N TYR A 324 -16.05 11.96 -33.26
CA TYR A 324 -15.73 11.72 -31.85
C TYR A 324 -16.30 10.38 -31.37
N VAL A 325 -15.48 9.60 -30.69
CA VAL A 325 -15.85 8.33 -30.09
C VAL A 325 -15.64 8.46 -28.58
N SER A 326 -16.69 8.26 -27.82
CA SER A 326 -16.63 8.38 -26.36
C SER A 326 -15.54 7.50 -25.77
N ALA A 327 -14.96 7.92 -24.64
CA ALA A 327 -14.03 7.12 -23.86
C ALA A 327 -14.66 5.75 -23.56
N VAL A 328 -13.86 4.68 -23.72
CA VAL A 328 -14.39 3.30 -23.61
C VAL A 328 -14.71 2.89 -22.17
N GLY A 329 -14.34 3.73 -21.21
CA GLY A 329 -14.46 3.40 -19.79
C GLY A 329 -13.52 2.27 -19.37
N HIS A 330 -13.53 1.96 -18.09
CA HIS A 330 -12.81 0.80 -17.60
C HIS A 330 -13.71 -0.44 -17.70
N LYS A 331 -13.21 -1.47 -18.37
CA LYS A 331 -13.83 -2.80 -18.40
C LYS A 331 -12.97 -3.73 -17.57
N THR A 332 -13.43 -4.07 -16.39
CA THR A 332 -12.69 -4.93 -15.47
C THR A 332 -12.98 -6.40 -15.71
N GLN A 333 -11.98 -7.23 -15.53
CA GLN A 333 -12.07 -8.68 -15.54
C GLN A 333 -11.26 -9.23 -14.38
N LEU A 334 -11.77 -10.29 -13.77
CA LEU A 334 -11.07 -11.00 -12.70
C LEU A 334 -9.91 -11.81 -13.29
N GLN A 335 -8.71 -11.60 -12.77
CA GLN A 335 -7.49 -12.31 -13.16
C GLN A 335 -6.82 -12.96 -11.95
N ASN A 336 -5.99 -13.96 -12.20
CA ASN A 336 -5.20 -14.66 -11.17
C ASN A 336 -6.03 -15.35 -10.06
N ALA A 337 -7.35 -15.53 -10.23
CA ALA A 337 -8.16 -16.23 -9.25
C ALA A 337 -7.75 -17.72 -9.17
N LYS A 338 -7.62 -18.22 -7.96
CA LYS A 338 -7.26 -19.61 -7.68
C LYS A 338 -8.09 -20.13 -6.52
N ALA A 339 -8.77 -21.23 -6.71
CA ALA A 339 -9.54 -21.87 -5.63
C ALA A 339 -8.60 -22.39 -4.53
N ALA A 340 -9.07 -22.32 -3.28
CA ALA A 340 -8.37 -22.94 -2.17
C ALA A 340 -8.52 -24.49 -2.22
N GLY A 341 -7.43 -25.18 -1.94
CA GLY A 341 -7.42 -26.65 -1.76
C GLY A 341 -7.42 -27.02 -0.28
N CYS A 342 -7.30 -28.30 0.01
CA CYS A 342 -7.28 -28.78 1.40
C CYS A 342 -6.07 -28.28 2.19
N LEU A 343 -4.90 -28.24 1.57
CA LEU A 343 -3.64 -27.82 2.20
C LEU A 343 -3.06 -26.53 1.60
N THR A 344 -3.64 -26.06 0.50
CA THR A 344 -3.15 -24.89 -0.22
C THR A 344 -4.19 -23.80 -0.18
N GLY A 345 -3.78 -22.59 0.20
CA GLY A 345 -4.63 -21.40 0.07
C GLY A 345 -4.98 -21.12 -1.39
N GLY A 346 -6.08 -20.45 -1.57
CA GLY A 346 -6.52 -19.90 -2.84
C GLY A 346 -6.24 -18.39 -2.95
N TYR A 347 -6.77 -17.79 -3.99
CA TYR A 347 -6.71 -16.35 -4.25
C TYR A 347 -8.01 -15.89 -4.93
N THR A 348 -8.60 -14.79 -4.46
CA THR A 348 -9.88 -14.32 -5.02
C THR A 348 -9.74 -13.72 -6.41
N GLY A 349 -8.52 -13.38 -6.82
CA GLY A 349 -8.22 -12.74 -8.10
C GLY A 349 -8.29 -11.21 -8.05
N ASP A 350 -7.58 -10.58 -8.97
CA ASP A 350 -7.50 -9.13 -9.13
C ASP A 350 -8.54 -8.66 -10.14
N GLU A 351 -9.23 -7.56 -9.87
CA GLU A 351 -10.04 -6.88 -10.87
C GLU A 351 -9.17 -5.94 -11.70
N VAL A 352 -8.84 -6.36 -12.90
CA VAL A 352 -7.92 -5.65 -13.82
C VAL A 352 -8.68 -5.12 -15.02
N CYS A 353 -8.44 -3.88 -15.40
CA CYS A 353 -8.99 -3.35 -16.64
C CYS A 353 -8.35 -4.03 -17.85
N THR A 354 -9.16 -4.63 -18.72
CA THR A 354 -8.70 -5.33 -19.93
C THR A 354 -8.15 -4.39 -21.00
N VAL A 355 -8.41 -3.08 -20.88
CA VAL A 355 -7.99 -2.07 -21.86
C VAL A 355 -6.69 -1.38 -21.48
N CYS A 356 -6.53 -0.97 -20.20
CA CYS A 356 -5.35 -0.22 -19.76
C CYS A 356 -4.48 -0.95 -18.73
N GLY A 357 -4.86 -2.15 -18.31
CA GLY A 357 -4.10 -2.95 -17.34
C GLY A 357 -4.17 -2.45 -15.88
N LYS A 358 -4.89 -1.37 -15.61
CA LYS A 358 -5.00 -0.84 -14.23
C LYS A 358 -5.74 -1.82 -13.34
N VAL A 359 -5.15 -2.13 -12.19
CA VAL A 359 -5.80 -2.91 -11.14
C VAL A 359 -6.73 -1.99 -10.34
N PHE A 360 -8.02 -2.34 -10.29
CA PHE A 360 -9.04 -1.58 -9.54
C PHE A 360 -9.26 -2.14 -8.16
N LYS A 361 -9.13 -3.46 -8.05
CA LYS A 361 -9.25 -4.15 -6.78
C LYS A 361 -8.28 -5.32 -6.78
N GLN A 362 -7.41 -5.34 -5.81
CA GLN A 362 -6.51 -6.46 -5.60
C GLN A 362 -7.27 -7.59 -4.91
N GLY A 363 -7.05 -8.79 -5.36
CA GLY A 363 -7.61 -9.97 -4.72
C GLY A 363 -7.03 -10.23 -3.33
N SER A 364 -7.59 -11.18 -2.65
CA SER A 364 -7.17 -11.60 -1.31
C SER A 364 -6.84 -13.08 -1.30
N VAL A 365 -5.89 -13.45 -0.48
CA VAL A 365 -5.57 -14.86 -0.22
C VAL A 365 -6.74 -15.51 0.53
N ILE A 366 -7.09 -16.71 0.14
CA ILE A 366 -8.13 -17.52 0.79
C ILE A 366 -7.44 -18.59 1.63
N PHE A 367 -7.90 -18.81 2.86
CA PHE A 367 -7.39 -19.91 3.70
C PHE A 367 -7.57 -21.26 3.00
N ALA A 368 -6.63 -22.18 3.20
CA ALA A 368 -6.81 -23.57 2.83
C ALA A 368 -8.06 -24.15 3.51
N LEU A 369 -8.80 -24.95 2.78
CA LEU A 369 -10.11 -25.48 3.23
C LEU A 369 -10.01 -26.51 4.35
N GLY A 370 -8.81 -27.03 4.61
CA GLY A 370 -8.60 -28.19 5.47
C GLY A 370 -9.11 -29.49 4.82
N HIS A 371 -8.82 -30.60 5.47
CA HIS A 371 -9.41 -31.88 5.07
C HIS A 371 -10.82 -32.01 5.64
N ASP A 372 -11.68 -32.68 4.88
CA ASP A 372 -13.04 -33.10 5.28
C ASP A 372 -13.07 -34.63 5.34
N PRO A 373 -12.57 -35.24 6.44
CA PRO A 373 -12.38 -36.67 6.51
C PRO A 373 -13.70 -37.40 6.76
N GLN A 374 -13.99 -38.36 5.93
CA GLN A 374 -15.13 -39.28 6.10
C GLN A 374 -14.62 -40.73 6.15
N PRO A 375 -15.28 -41.60 6.97
CA PRO A 375 -14.89 -42.99 7.06
C PRO A 375 -15.24 -43.73 5.78
N ALA A 376 -14.24 -44.41 5.21
CA ALA A 376 -14.39 -45.28 4.04
C ALA A 376 -13.93 -46.68 4.37
N ARG A 377 -14.43 -47.67 3.64
CA ARG A 377 -14.08 -49.08 3.81
C ARG A 377 -14.43 -49.64 5.20
N VAL A 378 -15.44 -49.13 5.84
CA VAL A 378 -15.94 -49.64 7.14
C VAL A 378 -16.45 -51.07 6.97
N LYS A 379 -16.04 -51.97 7.85
CA LYS A 379 -16.55 -53.36 7.93
C LYS A 379 -16.93 -53.64 9.36
N ALA A 380 -18.19 -53.95 9.59
CA ALA A 380 -18.65 -54.37 10.92
C ALA A 380 -18.03 -55.77 11.26
N PRO A 381 -17.63 -56.00 12.52
CA PRO A 381 -17.20 -57.34 12.93
C PRO A 381 -18.40 -58.32 12.98
N THR A 382 -18.13 -59.58 12.67
CA THR A 382 -19.11 -60.68 12.86
C THR A 382 -18.62 -61.57 13.99
N CYS A 383 -19.37 -62.65 14.29
CA CYS A 383 -18.97 -63.61 15.32
C CYS A 383 -17.62 -64.30 14.96
N THR A 384 -17.34 -64.44 13.67
CA THR A 384 -16.15 -65.21 13.20
C THR A 384 -15.12 -64.35 12.45
N GLU A 385 -15.48 -63.14 12.01
CA GLU A 385 -14.60 -62.28 11.26
C GLU A 385 -14.38 -60.93 11.96
N SER A 386 -13.14 -60.46 11.93
CA SER A 386 -12.81 -59.14 12.40
C SER A 386 -13.38 -58.05 11.52
N GLY A 387 -13.85 -56.96 12.14
CA GLY A 387 -14.30 -55.78 11.47
C GLY A 387 -13.15 -54.76 11.24
N TYR A 388 -13.49 -53.63 10.64
CA TYR A 388 -12.57 -52.54 10.36
C TYR A 388 -13.30 -51.19 10.55
N THR A 389 -12.70 -50.25 11.29
CA THR A 389 -13.33 -48.96 11.57
C THR A 389 -13.40 -48.05 10.35
N GLY A 390 -12.70 -48.39 9.30
CA GLY A 390 -12.58 -47.61 8.08
C GLY A 390 -11.46 -46.57 8.15
N ASP A 391 -10.88 -46.29 7.00
CA ASP A 391 -9.91 -45.21 6.83
C ASP A 391 -10.65 -43.88 6.76
N LEU A 392 -10.08 -42.79 7.32
CA LEU A 392 -10.61 -41.48 7.11
C LEU A 392 -10.02 -40.90 5.80
N ILE A 393 -10.87 -40.71 4.81
CA ILE A 393 -10.50 -40.21 3.49
C ILE A 393 -11.14 -38.82 3.33
N CYS A 394 -10.34 -37.83 2.93
CA CYS A 394 -10.87 -36.49 2.66
C CYS A 394 -11.77 -36.51 1.42
N MET A 395 -13.01 -36.05 1.56
CA MET A 395 -13.97 -36.01 0.45
C MET A 395 -13.64 -34.93 -0.60
N ARG A 396 -12.74 -34.01 -0.31
CA ARG A 396 -12.33 -32.94 -1.25
C ARG A 396 -11.13 -33.30 -2.10
N CYS A 397 -10.09 -33.91 -1.51
CA CYS A 397 -8.85 -34.23 -2.23
C CYS A 397 -8.58 -35.75 -2.39
N GLY A 398 -9.33 -36.60 -1.71
CA GLY A 398 -9.13 -38.04 -1.74
C GLY A 398 -8.01 -38.57 -0.87
N ASP A 399 -7.26 -37.71 -0.19
CA ASP A 399 -6.14 -38.14 0.66
C ASP A 399 -6.64 -38.88 1.89
N MET A 400 -5.90 -39.91 2.27
CA MET A 400 -6.13 -40.65 3.50
C MET A 400 -5.52 -39.85 4.67
N THR A 401 -6.37 -39.36 5.58
CA THR A 401 -5.92 -38.56 6.74
C THR A 401 -5.67 -39.41 7.97
N GLN A 402 -6.28 -40.59 8.04
CA GLN A 402 -6.06 -41.55 9.14
C GLN A 402 -6.38 -43.00 8.68
N ILE A 403 -5.56 -43.91 9.10
CA ILE A 403 -5.79 -45.35 8.88
C ILE A 403 -6.74 -45.89 9.95
N GLY A 404 -7.76 -46.65 9.54
CA GLY A 404 -8.68 -47.30 10.45
C GLY A 404 -8.00 -48.38 11.30
N LYS A 405 -8.74 -48.91 12.26
CA LYS A 405 -8.27 -49.98 13.16
C LYS A 405 -9.09 -51.27 12.92
N THR A 406 -8.44 -52.39 13.05
CA THR A 406 -9.11 -53.69 13.08
C THR A 406 -9.90 -53.82 14.39
N VAL A 407 -11.15 -54.25 14.30
CA VAL A 407 -12.03 -54.55 15.42
C VAL A 407 -12.13 -56.09 15.51
N THR A 408 -11.82 -56.65 16.66
CA THR A 408 -11.87 -58.10 16.87
C THR A 408 -13.26 -58.65 16.62
N ALA A 409 -13.32 -59.91 16.13
CA ALA A 409 -14.59 -60.62 16.00
C ALA A 409 -15.35 -60.67 17.35
N ALA A 410 -16.66 -60.64 17.29
CA ALA A 410 -17.49 -60.56 18.49
C ALA A 410 -17.58 -61.87 19.32
N GLY A 411 -17.07 -63.00 18.82
CA GLY A 411 -17.09 -64.29 19.45
C GLY A 411 -18.38 -65.05 19.31
#